data_cd7369eafbd6c8e16084032ea9998b8b
#
_entry.id   cd7369eafbd6c8e16084032ea9998b8b
#
_cell.length_a   1.000
_cell.length_b   1.000
_cell.length_c   1.000
_cell.angle_alpha   90.00
_cell.angle_beta   90.00
_cell.angle_gamma   90.00
#
_symmetry.space_group_name_H-M   'P 1'
#
loop_
_entity.id
_entity.type
_entity.pdbx_description
1 polymer ?
#
loop_
_entity_poly.entity_id
_entity_poly.type
_entity_poly.pdbx_seq_one_letter_code
_entity_poly.pdbx_strand_id
1 'polypeptide(L)'
;MIEIYNLSKAKEWDEIVKTFADYDVYYLSGYVRAFEIHGDGEPQLLYYEEDSNAESKAKLRAIYVYMKRPTAMEGVYDSITPYGYGGFLLEGLDNSPNTVLNASSNAERLQTMWTAYVDKMKEEGVVDNFVRYHPVLANAEAMKACSDVIDLGKTVAMDLTNEEVIWKNIHSKNRNIIRKDEKNGV
;
A
#
# COMPACT_ATOMS: atom_id res chain seq x y z
N MET A 1 18.08 6.14 -3.66
CA MET A 1 18.21 4.71 -4.02
C MET A 1 16.84 4.11 -4.26
N ILE A 2 16.67 3.26 -5.30
CA ILE A 2 15.43 2.51 -5.56
C ILE A 2 15.78 1.06 -5.92
N GLU A 3 15.10 0.09 -5.30
CA GLU A 3 15.35 -1.34 -5.48
C GLU A 3 14.05 -2.12 -5.62
N ILE A 4 14.08 -3.24 -6.36
CA ILE A 4 12.95 -4.16 -6.50
C ILE A 4 13.36 -5.52 -5.95
N TYR A 5 12.48 -6.10 -5.13
CA TYR A 5 12.59 -7.42 -4.54
C TYR A 5 11.47 -8.30 -5.07
N ASN A 6 11.78 -9.55 -5.39
CA ASN A 6 10.82 -10.59 -5.72
C ASN A 6 10.79 -11.68 -4.64
N LEU A 7 9.97 -12.71 -4.81
CA LEU A 7 9.82 -13.77 -3.81
C LEU A 7 11.05 -14.67 -3.61
N SER A 8 12.08 -14.59 -4.46
CA SER A 8 13.35 -15.26 -4.18
C SER A 8 14.08 -14.65 -2.98
N LYS A 9 13.77 -13.39 -2.67
CA LYS A 9 14.26 -12.61 -1.52
C LYS A 9 13.17 -12.35 -0.48
N ALA A 10 12.24 -13.28 -0.29
CA ALA A 10 11.08 -13.11 0.59
C ALA A 10 11.43 -12.70 2.03
N LYS A 11 12.56 -13.20 2.56
CA LYS A 11 13.02 -12.84 3.91
C LYS A 11 13.43 -11.37 3.98
N GLU A 12 14.26 -10.92 3.03
CA GLU A 12 14.72 -9.51 2.94
C GLU A 12 13.51 -8.57 2.72
N TRP A 13 12.58 -8.99 1.85
CA TRP A 13 11.31 -8.31 1.62
C TRP A 13 10.56 -8.07 2.93
N ASP A 14 10.28 -9.13 3.70
CA ASP A 14 9.54 -9.04 4.95
C ASP A 14 10.28 -8.25 6.02
N GLU A 15 11.62 -8.31 6.05
CA GLU A 15 12.45 -7.50 6.94
C GLU A 15 12.29 -6.01 6.62
N ILE A 16 12.31 -5.61 5.34
CA ILE A 16 12.08 -4.23 4.90
C ILE A 16 10.67 -3.78 5.30
N VAL A 17 9.64 -4.55 4.93
CA VAL A 17 8.23 -4.20 5.20
C VAL A 17 8.00 -3.97 6.69
N LYS A 18 8.53 -4.83 7.56
CA LYS A 18 8.38 -4.74 9.02
C LYS A 18 9.09 -3.54 9.66
N THR A 19 9.91 -2.82 8.92
CA THR A 19 10.48 -1.54 9.41
C THR A 19 9.52 -0.36 9.26
N PHE A 20 8.43 -0.52 8.52
CA PHE A 20 7.39 0.52 8.35
C PHE A 20 6.32 0.36 9.43
N ALA A 21 5.97 1.45 10.12
CA ALA A 21 5.06 1.40 11.27
C ALA A 21 3.63 0.98 10.90
N ASP A 22 3.17 1.39 9.72
CA ASP A 22 1.78 1.20 9.27
C ASP A 22 1.61 0.03 8.27
N TYR A 23 2.58 -0.92 8.23
CA TYR A 23 2.40 -2.08 7.37
C TYR A 23 1.28 -2.99 7.87
N ASP A 24 0.65 -3.71 6.94
CA ASP A 24 -0.26 -4.80 7.25
C ASP A 24 0.02 -6.04 6.36
N VAL A 25 -0.87 -7.01 6.41
CA VAL A 25 -0.73 -8.30 5.73
C VAL A 25 -0.56 -8.15 4.20
N TYR A 26 -1.15 -7.13 3.58
CA TYR A 26 -1.11 -6.93 2.13
C TYR A 26 0.30 -6.64 1.59
N TYR A 27 1.22 -6.20 2.45
CA TYR A 27 2.61 -5.90 2.09
C TYR A 27 3.56 -7.07 2.30
N LEU A 28 3.14 -8.14 2.98
CA LEU A 28 4.01 -9.28 3.31
C LEU A 28 4.14 -10.27 2.15
N SER A 29 5.34 -10.84 1.99
CA SER A 29 5.68 -11.80 0.95
C SER A 29 4.78 -13.04 0.96
N GLY A 30 4.38 -13.51 2.15
CA GLY A 30 3.48 -14.65 2.32
C GLY A 30 2.08 -14.40 1.76
N TYR A 31 1.58 -13.17 1.88
CA TYR A 31 0.28 -12.80 1.32
C TYR A 31 0.30 -12.82 -0.21
N VAL A 32 1.26 -12.14 -0.82
CA VAL A 32 1.32 -12.02 -2.29
C VAL A 32 1.68 -13.34 -2.98
N ARG A 33 2.37 -14.26 -2.29
CA ARG A 33 2.63 -15.61 -2.79
C ARG A 33 1.35 -16.39 -3.11
N ALA A 34 0.27 -16.17 -2.36
CA ALA A 34 -1.02 -16.79 -2.66
C ALA A 34 -1.57 -16.35 -4.03
N PHE A 35 -1.37 -15.08 -4.38
CA PHE A 35 -1.81 -14.53 -5.67
C PHE A 35 -0.87 -14.91 -6.83
N GLU A 36 0.42 -15.09 -6.57
CA GLU A 36 1.33 -15.71 -7.55
C GLU A 36 0.89 -17.13 -7.89
N ILE A 37 0.58 -17.95 -6.88
CA ILE A 37 0.08 -19.33 -7.07
C ILE A 37 -1.27 -19.33 -7.81
N HIS A 38 -2.13 -18.34 -7.55
CA HIS A 38 -3.40 -18.18 -8.25
C HIS A 38 -3.22 -17.76 -9.72
N GLY A 39 -2.08 -17.16 -10.08
CA GLY A 39 -1.78 -16.74 -11.45
C GLY A 39 -2.06 -15.25 -11.72
N ASP A 40 -2.13 -14.42 -10.67
CA ASP A 40 -2.44 -12.98 -10.79
C ASP A 40 -1.22 -12.14 -11.24
N GLY A 41 -0.07 -12.76 -11.47
CA GLY A 41 1.16 -12.11 -11.92
C GLY A 41 2.36 -12.43 -11.02
N GLU A 42 3.48 -11.76 -11.27
CA GLU A 42 4.71 -11.86 -10.49
C GLU A 42 4.72 -10.79 -9.38
N PRO A 43 4.74 -11.18 -8.09
CA PRO A 43 4.77 -10.21 -7.01
C PRO A 43 6.13 -9.51 -6.90
N GLN A 44 6.08 -8.21 -6.70
CA GLN A 44 7.27 -7.39 -6.51
C GLN A 44 7.06 -6.37 -5.38
N LEU A 45 8.11 -6.15 -4.60
CA LEU A 45 8.24 -5.05 -3.65
C LEU A 45 9.22 -4.03 -4.22
N LEU A 46 8.75 -2.83 -4.42
CA LEU A 46 9.62 -1.68 -4.65
C LEU A 46 9.93 -1.04 -3.30
N TYR A 47 11.22 -0.82 -3.05
CA TYR A 47 11.74 -0.04 -1.93
C TYR A 47 12.46 1.20 -2.44
N TYR A 48 12.11 2.34 -1.89
CA TYR A 48 12.78 3.62 -2.13
C TYR A 48 13.33 4.19 -0.83
N GLU A 49 14.54 4.72 -0.89
CA GLU A 49 15.13 5.55 0.16
C GLU A 49 15.80 6.78 -0.46
N GLU A 50 15.53 7.94 0.12
CA GLU A 50 16.09 9.21 -0.31
C GLU A 50 17.59 9.29 -0.07
N ASP A 51 18.33 9.73 -1.08
CA ASP A 51 19.76 10.00 -0.98
C ASP A 51 19.98 11.38 -0.33
N SER A 52 19.76 11.50 0.97
CA SER A 52 19.98 12.75 1.67
C SER A 52 21.17 12.68 2.62
N ASN A 53 22.07 13.65 2.50
CA ASN A 53 23.18 13.89 3.43
C ASN A 53 22.79 14.87 4.57
N ALA A 54 21.52 15.24 4.68
CA ALA A 54 21.05 16.16 5.70
C ALA A 54 20.92 15.45 7.05
N GLU A 55 21.85 15.68 7.95
CA GLU A 55 21.88 15.10 9.30
C GLU A 55 20.67 15.45 10.17
N SER A 56 19.82 16.41 9.75
CA SER A 56 18.76 16.98 10.57
C SER A 56 17.33 16.53 10.22
N LYS A 57 17.12 15.76 9.16
CA LYS A 57 15.77 15.29 8.75
C LYS A 57 15.74 13.78 8.56
N ALA A 58 14.65 13.17 8.98
CA ALA A 58 14.37 11.78 8.63
C ALA A 58 14.32 11.63 7.10
N LYS A 59 15.00 10.62 6.56
CA LYS A 59 14.97 10.30 5.13
C LYS A 59 13.57 9.88 4.72
N LEU A 60 13.12 10.32 3.55
CA LEU A 60 11.92 9.78 2.92
C LEU A 60 12.20 8.34 2.51
N ARG A 61 11.38 7.42 3.00
CA ARG A 61 11.35 6.02 2.59
C ARG A 61 9.97 5.67 2.06
N ALA A 62 9.93 4.79 1.09
CA ALA A 62 8.67 4.30 0.54
C ALA A 62 8.76 2.80 0.24
N ILE A 63 7.67 2.09 0.44
CA ILE A 63 7.45 0.75 -0.11
C ILE A 63 6.17 0.72 -0.94
N TYR A 64 6.20 -0.09 -1.99
CA TYR A 64 5.06 -0.37 -2.83
C TYR A 64 5.07 -1.84 -3.28
N VAL A 65 3.98 -2.56 -3.00
CA VAL A 65 3.81 -3.96 -3.38
C VAL A 65 2.85 -4.06 -4.55
N TYR A 66 3.24 -4.76 -5.60
CA TYR A 66 2.45 -4.92 -6.81
C TYR A 66 2.63 -6.29 -7.46
N MET A 67 1.66 -6.67 -8.29
CA MET A 67 1.72 -7.83 -9.18
C MET A 67 2.09 -7.33 -10.58
N LYS A 68 3.24 -7.74 -11.10
CA LYS A 68 3.69 -7.47 -12.48
C LYS A 68 3.05 -8.51 -13.40
N ARG A 69 2.30 -8.06 -14.40
CA ARG A 69 1.53 -8.95 -15.28
C ARG A 69 1.95 -8.75 -16.75
N PRO A 70 2.16 -9.81 -17.50
CA PRO A 70 2.44 -9.70 -18.94
C PRO A 70 1.19 -9.19 -19.66
N THR A 71 1.41 -8.32 -20.66
CA THR A 71 0.36 -7.90 -21.60
C THR A 71 0.40 -8.76 -22.87
N ALA A 72 -0.45 -8.45 -23.85
CA ALA A 72 -0.41 -9.10 -25.17
C ALA A 72 0.84 -8.72 -25.99
N MET A 73 1.59 -7.70 -25.59
CA MET A 73 2.83 -7.25 -26.24
C MET A 73 4.03 -7.83 -25.50
N GLU A 74 4.95 -8.44 -26.23
CA GLU A 74 6.19 -8.99 -25.66
C GLU A 74 7.04 -7.92 -24.99
N GLY A 75 7.51 -8.18 -23.77
CA GLY A 75 8.32 -7.26 -22.97
C GLY A 75 7.56 -6.08 -22.35
N VAL A 76 6.24 -6.04 -22.54
CA VAL A 76 5.37 -4.99 -21.98
C VAL A 76 4.49 -5.58 -20.88
N TYR A 77 4.45 -4.89 -19.75
CA TYR A 77 3.74 -5.33 -18.54
C TYR A 77 2.78 -4.23 -18.05
N ASP A 78 1.74 -4.64 -17.37
CA ASP A 78 0.99 -3.78 -16.47
C ASP A 78 1.30 -4.14 -15.01
N SER A 79 0.83 -3.33 -14.09
CA SER A 79 0.93 -3.61 -12.67
C SER A 79 -0.36 -3.28 -11.93
N ILE A 80 -0.65 -4.09 -10.92
CA ILE A 80 -1.82 -3.91 -10.06
C ILE A 80 -1.44 -4.24 -8.62
N THR A 81 -2.05 -3.56 -7.65
CA THR A 81 -1.96 -4.02 -6.26
C THR A 81 -2.54 -5.43 -6.13
N PRO A 82 -2.00 -6.29 -5.26
CA PRO A 82 -2.62 -7.58 -4.94
C PRO A 82 -4.10 -7.40 -4.56
N TYR A 83 -4.90 -8.44 -4.69
CA TYR A 83 -6.29 -8.38 -4.24
C TYR A 83 -6.36 -7.91 -2.79
N GLY A 84 -7.36 -7.08 -2.47
CA GLY A 84 -7.47 -6.36 -1.21
C GLY A 84 -7.04 -4.92 -1.38
N TYR A 85 -6.10 -4.47 -0.59
CA TYR A 85 -5.62 -3.10 -0.57
C TYR A 85 -4.10 -3.03 -0.62
N GLY A 86 -3.56 -1.84 -0.89
CA GLY A 86 -2.13 -1.59 -0.95
C GLY A 86 -1.83 -0.11 -1.17
N GLY A 87 -0.96 0.18 -2.13
CA GLY A 87 -0.48 1.52 -2.41
C GLY A 87 0.85 1.80 -1.73
N PHE A 88 1.34 3.01 -1.87
CA PHE A 88 2.60 3.40 -1.25
C PHE A 88 2.44 3.57 0.26
N LEU A 89 3.34 2.99 1.06
CA LEU A 89 3.59 3.40 2.43
C LEU A 89 4.78 4.33 2.44
N LEU A 90 4.62 5.48 3.10
CA LEU A 90 5.61 6.56 3.12
C LEU A 90 6.00 6.87 4.56
N GLU A 91 7.29 7.00 4.82
CA GLU A 91 7.82 7.47 6.09
C GLU A 91 8.85 8.58 5.88
N GLY A 92 9.07 9.42 6.89
CA GLY A 92 10.05 10.51 6.86
C GLY A 92 9.53 11.80 6.21
N LEU A 93 8.23 11.90 5.91
CA LEU A 93 7.58 13.18 5.61
C LEU A 93 7.43 13.99 6.90
N ASP A 94 7.61 15.30 6.79
CA ASP A 94 7.43 16.21 7.93
C ASP A 94 5.94 16.47 8.16
N ASN A 95 5.41 15.88 9.23
CA ASN A 95 4.01 16.04 9.65
C ASN A 95 3.82 17.18 10.67
N SER A 96 4.82 18.03 10.88
CA SER A 96 4.70 19.17 11.80
C SER A 96 3.58 20.12 11.36
N PRO A 97 2.69 20.55 12.27
CA PRO A 97 1.53 21.36 11.92
C PRO A 97 1.86 22.80 11.46
N ASN A 98 3.12 23.16 11.37
CA ASN A 98 3.57 24.49 11.01
C ASN A 98 4.36 24.50 9.71
N THR A 99 3.78 25.10 8.72
CA THR A 99 4.32 25.95 7.67
C THR A 99 4.11 25.45 6.23
N VAL A 100 3.75 26.41 5.40
CA VAL A 100 3.80 26.34 3.91
C VAL A 100 5.15 25.82 3.40
N LEU A 101 6.26 26.07 4.14
CA LEU A 101 7.61 25.59 3.80
C LEU A 101 7.75 24.07 3.91
N ASN A 102 7.11 23.43 4.87
CA ASN A 102 7.16 21.95 5.02
C ASN A 102 6.33 21.28 3.95
N ALA A 103 5.20 21.87 3.57
CA ALA A 103 4.38 21.34 2.47
C ALA A 103 5.13 21.39 1.13
N SER A 104 5.83 22.50 0.82
CA SER A 104 6.65 22.59 -0.41
C SER A 104 7.79 21.57 -0.38
N SER A 105 8.52 21.44 0.73
CA SER A 105 9.64 20.50 0.86
C SER A 105 9.16 19.05 0.72
N ASN A 106 8.04 18.68 1.32
CA ASN A 106 7.46 17.35 1.17
C ASN A 106 7.01 17.10 -0.27
N ALA A 107 6.41 18.09 -0.93
CA ALA A 107 5.98 17.96 -2.33
C ALA A 107 7.17 17.71 -3.28
N GLU A 108 8.28 18.43 -3.10
CA GLU A 108 9.50 18.22 -3.89
C GLU A 108 10.11 16.83 -3.67
N ARG A 109 10.16 16.37 -2.42
CA ARG A 109 10.67 15.04 -2.05
C ARG A 109 9.79 13.93 -2.64
N LEU A 110 8.46 14.07 -2.54
CA LEU A 110 7.50 13.16 -3.15
C LEU A 110 7.63 13.13 -4.68
N GLN A 111 7.80 14.29 -5.31
CA GLN A 111 8.00 14.37 -6.76
C GLN A 111 9.29 13.69 -7.19
N THR A 112 10.38 13.82 -6.41
CA THR A 112 11.65 13.13 -6.67
C THR A 112 11.50 11.61 -6.56
N MET A 113 10.85 11.13 -5.50
CA MET A 113 10.51 9.71 -5.33
C MET A 113 9.64 9.22 -6.50
N TRP A 114 8.61 9.97 -6.86
CA TRP A 114 7.70 9.60 -7.95
C TRP A 114 8.40 9.51 -9.29
N THR A 115 9.29 10.44 -9.59
CA THR A 115 10.10 10.40 -10.81
C THR A 115 10.98 9.15 -10.84
N ALA A 116 11.66 8.84 -9.73
CA ALA A 116 12.47 7.64 -9.62
C ALA A 116 11.63 6.35 -9.78
N TYR A 117 10.41 6.33 -9.21
CA TYR A 117 9.46 5.24 -9.40
C TYR A 117 9.06 5.07 -10.87
N VAL A 118 8.63 6.14 -11.54
CA VAL A 118 8.20 6.10 -12.95
C VAL A 118 9.32 5.66 -13.86
N ASP A 119 10.54 6.15 -13.64
CA ASP A 119 11.71 5.75 -14.45
C ASP A 119 12.04 4.27 -14.21
N LYS A 120 11.97 3.80 -12.98
CA LYS A 120 12.15 2.38 -12.65
C LYS A 120 11.09 1.48 -13.29
N MET A 121 9.81 1.89 -13.26
CA MET A 121 8.74 1.14 -13.93
C MET A 121 8.95 1.06 -15.45
N LYS A 122 9.41 2.15 -16.09
CA LYS A 122 9.76 2.14 -17.52
C LYS A 122 10.89 1.16 -17.82
N GLU A 123 11.96 1.16 -17.00
CA GLU A 123 13.07 0.19 -17.13
C GLU A 123 12.57 -1.26 -17.05
N GLU A 124 11.59 -1.53 -16.19
CA GLU A 124 10.96 -2.83 -16.02
C GLU A 124 9.93 -3.18 -17.12
N GLY A 125 9.70 -2.27 -18.07
CA GLY A 125 8.69 -2.44 -19.13
C GLY A 125 7.25 -2.33 -18.66
N VAL A 126 7.01 -1.76 -17.47
CA VAL A 126 5.67 -1.54 -16.92
C VAL A 126 5.11 -0.22 -17.46
N VAL A 127 3.97 -0.29 -18.16
CA VAL A 127 3.37 0.86 -18.86
C VAL A 127 2.12 1.41 -18.18
N ASP A 128 1.52 0.64 -17.29
CA ASP A 128 0.31 1.03 -16.54
C ASP A 128 0.35 0.50 -15.11
N ASN A 129 -0.31 1.22 -14.21
CA ASN A 129 -0.38 0.85 -12.81
C ASN A 129 -1.75 1.16 -12.21
N PHE A 130 -2.49 0.12 -11.82
CA PHE A 130 -3.74 0.25 -11.10
C PHE A 130 -3.53 0.03 -9.60
N VAL A 131 -3.73 1.07 -8.80
CA VAL A 131 -3.53 1.05 -7.35
C VAL A 131 -4.86 1.08 -6.62
N ARG A 132 -5.13 0.06 -5.80
CA ARG A 132 -6.23 0.07 -4.83
C ARG A 132 -5.68 0.47 -3.47
N TYR A 133 -5.82 1.74 -3.14
CA TYR A 133 -5.30 2.31 -1.89
C TYR A 133 -5.99 1.76 -0.65
N HIS A 134 -5.25 1.75 0.45
CA HIS A 134 -5.72 1.21 1.73
C HIS A 134 -6.62 2.23 2.45
N PRO A 135 -7.92 1.91 2.67
CA PRO A 135 -8.88 2.90 3.16
C PRO A 135 -8.65 3.31 4.62
N VAL A 136 -8.07 2.41 5.45
CA VAL A 136 -7.79 2.70 6.87
C VAL A 136 -6.51 3.51 7.03
N LEU A 137 -5.48 3.23 6.21
CA LEU A 137 -4.20 3.94 6.25
C LEU A 137 -4.29 5.32 5.58
N ALA A 138 -5.33 5.56 4.78
CA ALA A 138 -5.52 6.81 4.01
C ALA A 138 -4.31 7.20 3.15
N ASN A 139 -3.53 6.21 2.71
CA ASN A 139 -2.26 6.39 2.00
C ASN A 139 -2.41 6.97 0.58
N ALA A 140 -3.65 7.07 0.08
CA ALA A 140 -3.95 7.78 -1.16
C ALA A 140 -3.69 9.29 -1.08
N GLU A 141 -3.84 9.90 0.10
CA GLU A 141 -3.82 11.36 0.23
C GLU A 141 -2.48 11.98 -0.21
N ALA A 142 -1.38 11.39 0.22
CA ALA A 142 -0.05 11.85 -0.19
C ALA A 142 0.19 11.67 -1.70
N MET A 143 -0.40 10.65 -2.31
CA MET A 143 -0.20 10.32 -3.72
C MET A 143 -1.04 11.17 -4.68
N LYS A 144 -2.04 11.92 -4.20
CA LYS A 144 -2.81 12.89 -5.01
C LYS A 144 -1.93 13.96 -5.66
N ALA A 145 -0.77 14.23 -5.09
CA ALA A 145 0.21 15.16 -5.67
C ALA A 145 0.97 14.59 -6.88
N CYS A 146 0.95 13.27 -7.06
CA CYS A 146 1.79 12.56 -8.04
C CYS A 146 0.98 11.76 -9.05
N SER A 147 -0.26 11.39 -8.74
CA SER A 147 -1.09 10.50 -9.57
C SER A 147 -2.56 10.88 -9.51
N ASP A 148 -3.32 10.43 -10.49
CA ASP A 148 -4.77 10.57 -10.50
C ASP A 148 -5.40 9.60 -9.49
N VAL A 149 -6.06 10.14 -8.47
CA VAL A 149 -6.75 9.37 -7.44
C VAL A 149 -8.26 9.57 -7.56
N ILE A 150 -8.99 8.47 -7.71
CA ILE A 150 -10.45 8.46 -7.87
C ILE A 150 -11.09 7.95 -6.58
N ASP A 151 -11.93 8.75 -5.95
CA ASP A 151 -12.71 8.34 -4.78
C ASP A 151 -13.95 7.55 -5.23
N LEU A 152 -13.95 6.24 -4.97
CA LEU A 152 -15.02 5.33 -5.38
C LEU A 152 -16.18 5.24 -4.37
N GLY A 153 -15.93 5.57 -3.10
CA GLY A 153 -16.93 5.51 -2.03
C GLY A 153 -16.37 5.13 -0.68
N LYS A 154 -17.26 4.94 0.28
CA LYS A 154 -16.89 4.62 1.67
C LYS A 154 -16.74 3.12 1.88
N THR A 155 -15.70 2.74 2.60
CA THR A 155 -15.48 1.38 3.09
C THR A 155 -15.93 1.29 4.54
N VAL A 156 -16.47 0.14 4.92
CA VAL A 156 -16.82 -0.14 6.32
C VAL A 156 -15.69 -0.94 6.95
N ALA A 157 -15.11 -0.39 8.00
CA ALA A 157 -14.13 -1.08 8.83
C ALA A 157 -14.74 -1.45 10.19
N MET A 158 -14.35 -2.59 10.74
CA MET A 158 -14.74 -3.04 12.06
C MET A 158 -13.50 -3.20 12.93
N ASP A 159 -13.47 -2.50 14.06
CA ASP A 159 -12.44 -2.70 15.08
C ASP A 159 -12.71 -4.02 15.82
N LEU A 160 -11.78 -4.97 15.72
CA LEU A 160 -11.89 -6.31 16.29
C LEU A 160 -11.20 -6.45 17.65
N THR A 161 -10.74 -5.38 18.25
CA THR A 161 -9.98 -5.41 19.52
C THR A 161 -10.83 -5.73 20.74
N ASN A 162 -12.15 -5.49 20.67
CA ASN A 162 -13.06 -5.71 21.80
C ASN A 162 -14.43 -6.19 21.32
N GLU A 163 -14.83 -7.38 21.76
CA GLU A 163 -16.09 -8.02 21.37
C GLU A 163 -17.33 -7.19 21.76
N GLU A 164 -17.35 -6.55 22.93
CA GLU A 164 -18.46 -5.70 23.35
C GLU A 164 -18.62 -4.49 22.43
N VAL A 165 -17.49 -3.89 22.00
CA VAL A 165 -17.47 -2.76 21.05
C VAL A 165 -17.99 -3.22 19.70
N ILE A 166 -17.54 -4.38 19.21
CA ILE A 166 -18.03 -4.99 17.96
C ILE A 166 -19.55 -5.14 18.03
N TRP A 167 -20.04 -5.81 19.07
CA TRP A 167 -21.47 -6.06 19.25
C TRP A 167 -22.29 -4.79 19.33
N LYS A 168 -21.81 -3.77 20.04
CA LYS A 168 -22.47 -2.47 20.16
C LYS A 168 -22.56 -1.74 18.81
N ASN A 169 -21.53 -1.85 17.97
CA ASN A 169 -21.45 -1.16 16.69
C ASN A 169 -22.20 -1.87 15.56
N ILE A 170 -22.54 -3.15 15.70
CA ILE A 170 -23.40 -3.86 14.75
C ILE A 170 -24.78 -3.22 14.72
N HIS A 171 -25.30 -2.96 13.53
CA HIS A 171 -26.65 -2.42 13.36
C HIS A 171 -27.71 -3.34 14.03
N SER A 172 -28.71 -2.77 14.71
CA SER A 172 -29.71 -3.51 15.48
C SER A 172 -30.41 -4.64 14.70
N LYS A 173 -30.70 -4.40 13.42
CA LYS A 173 -31.28 -5.41 12.53
C LYS A 173 -30.37 -6.65 12.41
N ASN A 174 -29.07 -6.44 12.23
CA ASN A 174 -28.11 -7.54 12.10
C ASN A 174 -27.95 -8.31 13.43
N ARG A 175 -27.91 -7.60 14.57
CA ARG A 175 -27.91 -8.25 15.89
C ARG A 175 -29.14 -9.15 16.10
N ASN A 176 -30.31 -8.73 15.62
CA ASN A 176 -31.53 -9.53 15.71
C ASN A 176 -31.48 -10.78 14.82
N ILE A 177 -30.88 -10.69 13.64
CA ILE A 177 -30.65 -11.83 12.75
C ILE A 177 -29.71 -12.83 13.43
N ILE A 178 -28.55 -12.37 13.92
CA ILE A 178 -27.58 -13.23 14.63
C ILE A 178 -28.24 -13.97 15.77
N ARG A 179 -28.97 -13.28 16.66
CA ARG A 179 -29.69 -13.93 17.79
C ARG A 179 -30.74 -14.94 17.34
N LYS A 180 -31.36 -14.72 16.19
CA LYS A 180 -32.32 -15.66 15.63
C LYS A 180 -31.63 -16.92 15.13
N ASP A 181 -30.50 -16.76 14.48
CA ASP A 181 -29.71 -17.87 13.93
C ASP A 181 -29.10 -18.71 15.05
N GLU A 182 -28.56 -18.09 16.11
CA GLU A 182 -28.12 -18.77 17.33
C GLU A 182 -29.23 -19.63 17.95
N LYS A 183 -30.49 -19.13 18.01
CA LYS A 183 -31.62 -19.90 18.53
C LYS A 183 -32.02 -21.07 17.63
N ASN A 184 -31.71 -21.01 16.35
CA ASN A 184 -31.97 -22.05 15.37
C ASN A 184 -30.82 -23.06 15.24
N GLY A 185 -29.75 -22.91 16.02
CA GLY A 185 -28.62 -23.83 16.04
C GLY A 185 -27.65 -23.64 14.88
N VAL A 186 -27.60 -22.46 14.33
CA VAL A 186 -26.63 -22.05 13.29
C VAL A 186 -25.50 -21.27 13.94
#